data_c9e7295b48fe1557c066489ab6ff5360
#
_entry.id   c9e7295b48fe1557c066489ab6ff5360
#
_cell.length_a   1.000
_cell.length_b   1.000
_cell.length_c   1.000
_cell.angle_alpha   90.00
_cell.angle_beta   90.00
_cell.angle_gamma   90.00
#
_symmetry.space_group_name_H-M   'P 1'
#
loop_
_entity.id
_entity.type
_entity.pdbx_description
1 polymer ?
#
loop_
_entity_poly.entity_id
_entity_poly.type
_entity_poly.pdbx_seq_one_letter_code
_entity_poly.pdbx_strand_id
1 'polypeptide(L)'
;MKKTFLFVSLIFVCFNLFAQSEKLRVGILNGPTCVPAAYLIDINADYTFEQFADPQALLPKMIKKEIDIGFMPVNVAAKVYNTGNKTLICCAVTGLGNIKLITTDSDIKRFTDLKDKTVYVAGQGATPEYMFRFLLDENKLDLSEDGDVVLDFSIPTAQLAAQMISGKIQYAVVPEPFATIAQMKSEKITAALDFQKEYIEITGEKNIYPLSVMVVRKEFAKENKELLNNFLNEYEKAVEWTVANPVEAGNLSETKGLGLAASVVSKAIPVSNYTFIQAKKAVSQIEALLNIFLNCDKNSIGGKLPAKDFYYSKND
;
A
#
# COMPACT_ATOMS: atom_id res chain seq x y z
N MET A 1 7.05 -39.73 -76.15
CA MET A 1 6.23 -39.58 -74.95
C MET A 1 7.19 -39.28 -73.76
N LYS A 2 7.37 -38.01 -73.41
CA LYS A 2 8.22 -37.59 -72.27
C LYS A 2 7.31 -37.25 -71.09
N LYS A 3 7.39 -38.03 -69.98
CA LYS A 3 6.68 -37.78 -68.72
C LYS A 3 7.53 -36.82 -67.92
N THR A 4 7.03 -35.60 -67.74
CA THR A 4 7.61 -34.59 -66.85
C THR A 4 7.10 -34.85 -65.42
N PHE A 5 8.00 -35.20 -64.49
CA PHE A 5 7.72 -35.33 -63.07
C PHE A 5 7.83 -33.93 -62.41
N LEU A 6 6.71 -33.43 -61.94
CA LEU A 6 6.66 -32.18 -61.21
C LEU A 6 6.94 -32.44 -59.72
N PHE A 7 8.11 -32.05 -59.22
CA PHE A 7 8.49 -32.16 -57.80
C PHE A 7 7.94 -30.91 -57.07
N VAL A 8 6.84 -31.11 -56.35
CA VAL A 8 6.30 -30.05 -55.45
C VAL A 8 7.08 -30.10 -54.15
N SER A 9 8.03 -29.17 -53.97
CA SER A 9 8.77 -29.00 -52.73
C SER A 9 7.88 -28.23 -51.75
N LEU A 10 7.36 -28.94 -50.72
CA LEU A 10 6.58 -28.38 -49.62
C LEU A 10 7.55 -27.74 -48.63
N ILE A 11 7.75 -26.40 -48.72
CA ILE A 11 8.54 -25.65 -47.75
C ILE A 11 7.68 -25.49 -46.50
N PHE A 12 7.99 -26.28 -45.46
CA PHE A 12 7.45 -26.14 -44.11
C PHE A 12 8.14 -24.90 -43.47
N VAL A 13 7.53 -23.73 -43.59
CA VAL A 13 7.96 -22.57 -42.85
C VAL A 13 7.48 -22.75 -41.41
N CYS A 14 8.36 -23.28 -40.57
CA CYS A 14 8.17 -23.21 -39.11
C CYS A 14 8.20 -21.75 -38.70
N PHE A 15 7.04 -21.10 -38.60
CA PHE A 15 6.88 -19.88 -37.80
C PHE A 15 7.13 -20.27 -36.35
N ASN A 16 8.38 -20.09 -35.89
CA ASN A 16 8.63 -19.94 -34.48
C ASN A 16 7.93 -18.62 -34.06
N LEU A 17 6.69 -18.73 -33.65
CA LEU A 17 6.03 -17.74 -32.83
C LEU A 17 6.83 -17.74 -31.49
N PHE A 18 7.89 -16.91 -31.44
CA PHE A 18 8.36 -16.44 -30.17
C PHE A 18 7.16 -15.72 -29.54
N ALA A 19 6.38 -16.43 -28.74
CA ALA A 19 5.46 -15.80 -27.81
C ALA A 19 6.36 -14.90 -26.96
N GLN A 20 6.34 -13.61 -27.25
CA GLN A 20 6.99 -12.61 -26.41
C GLN A 20 6.30 -12.79 -25.06
N SER A 21 7.04 -13.32 -24.09
CA SER A 21 6.54 -13.49 -22.71
C SER A 21 5.95 -12.15 -22.30
N GLU A 22 4.64 -12.13 -22.10
CA GLU A 22 3.95 -10.89 -21.72
C GLU A 22 4.51 -10.50 -20.35
N LYS A 23 5.18 -9.33 -20.28
CA LYS A 23 5.79 -8.86 -19.04
C LYS A 23 4.71 -8.66 -17.99
N LEU A 24 4.98 -9.06 -16.77
CA LEU A 24 4.11 -8.78 -15.63
C LEU A 24 4.04 -7.26 -15.38
N ARG A 25 2.82 -6.72 -15.35
CA ARG A 25 2.57 -5.28 -15.20
C ARG A 25 2.19 -4.97 -13.76
N VAL A 26 3.02 -4.19 -13.10
CA VAL A 26 2.92 -3.88 -11.66
C VAL A 26 2.65 -2.39 -11.47
N GLY A 27 1.53 -2.08 -10.83
CA GLY A 27 1.19 -0.72 -10.40
C GLY A 27 1.65 -0.47 -8.97
N ILE A 28 2.50 0.55 -8.78
CA ILE A 28 2.99 0.98 -7.47
C ILE A 28 2.45 2.37 -7.12
N LEU A 29 2.15 2.60 -5.85
CA LEU A 29 1.70 3.92 -5.39
C LEU A 29 2.90 4.76 -4.97
N ASN A 30 2.84 6.06 -5.27
CA ASN A 30 3.81 7.01 -4.72
C ASN A 30 3.85 6.96 -3.20
N GLY A 31 5.05 6.99 -2.62
CA GLY A 31 5.24 6.88 -1.18
C GLY A 31 5.79 5.52 -0.74
N PRO A 32 5.35 4.95 0.39
CA PRO A 32 6.03 3.80 0.99
C PRO A 32 6.04 2.55 0.11
N THR A 33 4.98 2.29 -0.65
CA THR A 33 4.85 1.03 -1.41
C THR A 33 5.83 0.90 -2.57
N CYS A 34 6.38 2.03 -3.08
CA CYS A 34 7.32 2.00 -4.20
C CYS A 34 8.76 1.65 -3.78
N VAL A 35 9.13 1.86 -2.51
CA VAL A 35 10.53 1.71 -2.07
C VAL A 35 11.07 0.27 -2.26
N PRO A 36 10.40 -0.81 -1.82
CA PRO A 36 10.89 -2.16 -2.11
C PRO A 36 10.88 -2.50 -3.61
N ALA A 37 9.96 -1.91 -4.39
CA ALA A 37 9.93 -2.13 -5.84
C ALA A 37 11.16 -1.59 -6.56
N ALA A 38 11.87 -0.58 -6.01
CA ALA A 38 13.10 -0.04 -6.58
C ALA A 38 14.14 -1.13 -6.87
N TYR A 39 14.28 -2.10 -5.96
CA TYR A 39 15.18 -3.22 -6.12
C TYR A 39 14.79 -4.10 -7.33
N LEU A 40 13.52 -4.41 -7.50
CA LEU A 40 13.05 -5.21 -8.64
C LEU A 40 13.16 -4.46 -9.97
N ILE A 41 12.93 -3.15 -9.98
CA ILE A 41 13.12 -2.30 -11.16
C ILE A 41 14.60 -2.32 -11.62
N ASP A 42 15.52 -2.48 -10.68
CA ASP A 42 16.95 -2.52 -10.98
C ASP A 42 17.41 -3.86 -11.56
N ILE A 43 16.92 -4.97 -10.98
CA ILE A 43 17.49 -6.30 -11.26
C ILE A 43 16.70 -7.12 -12.28
N ASN A 44 15.44 -6.77 -12.58
CA ASN A 44 14.57 -7.65 -13.35
C ASN A 44 13.88 -6.94 -14.53
N ALA A 45 14.19 -7.41 -15.75
CA ALA A 45 13.64 -6.90 -17.00
C ALA A 45 12.29 -7.53 -17.39
N ASP A 46 11.82 -8.57 -16.68
CA ASP A 46 10.58 -9.30 -16.98
C ASP A 46 9.34 -8.64 -16.39
N TYR A 47 9.54 -7.60 -15.58
CA TYR A 47 8.47 -6.80 -14.96
C TYR A 47 8.44 -5.39 -15.54
N THR A 48 7.25 -4.83 -15.65
CA THR A 48 7.06 -3.41 -15.94
C THR A 48 6.37 -2.75 -14.75
N PHE A 49 6.86 -1.58 -14.35
CA PHE A 49 6.33 -0.84 -13.20
C PHE A 49 5.76 0.49 -13.67
N GLU A 50 4.52 0.77 -13.25
CA GLU A 50 3.86 2.06 -13.48
C GLU A 50 3.51 2.69 -12.13
N GLN A 51 3.84 3.98 -11.96
CA GLN A 51 3.60 4.73 -10.74
C GLN A 51 2.25 5.44 -10.79
N PHE A 52 1.51 5.39 -9.68
CA PHE A 52 0.22 6.04 -9.50
C PHE A 52 0.23 6.94 -8.27
N ALA A 53 -0.50 8.05 -8.33
CA ALA A 53 -0.61 8.97 -7.21
C ALA A 53 -1.33 8.34 -6.01
N ASP A 54 -2.37 7.54 -6.29
CA ASP A 54 -3.27 6.95 -5.29
C ASP A 54 -3.98 5.70 -5.85
N PRO A 55 -4.72 4.96 -5.00
CA PRO A 55 -5.49 3.79 -5.44
C PRO A 55 -6.59 4.12 -6.46
N GLN A 56 -7.15 5.34 -6.45
CA GLN A 56 -8.20 5.76 -7.37
C GLN A 56 -7.68 5.83 -8.81
N ALA A 57 -6.42 6.22 -8.98
CA ALA A 57 -5.75 6.21 -10.29
C ALA A 57 -5.35 4.78 -10.75
N LEU A 58 -4.95 3.91 -9.81
CA LEU A 58 -4.53 2.54 -10.10
C LEU A 58 -5.70 1.61 -10.45
N LEU A 59 -6.80 1.66 -9.69
CA LEU A 59 -7.91 0.72 -9.79
C LEU A 59 -8.52 0.62 -11.20
N PRO A 60 -8.81 1.72 -11.94
CA PRO A 60 -9.31 1.64 -13.30
C PRO A 60 -8.38 0.87 -14.24
N LYS A 61 -7.07 0.99 -14.07
CA LYS A 61 -6.06 0.27 -14.85
C LYS A 61 -6.10 -1.24 -14.58
N MET A 62 -6.25 -1.63 -13.32
CA MET A 62 -6.42 -3.04 -12.95
C MET A 62 -7.73 -3.62 -13.50
N ILE A 63 -8.85 -2.89 -13.41
CA ILE A 63 -10.15 -3.31 -13.95
C ILE A 63 -10.09 -3.48 -15.48
N LYS A 64 -9.41 -2.57 -16.19
CA LYS A 64 -9.20 -2.64 -17.64
C LYS A 64 -8.17 -3.68 -18.06
N LYS A 65 -7.59 -4.43 -17.11
CA LYS A 65 -6.54 -5.44 -17.35
C LYS A 65 -5.23 -4.83 -17.93
N GLU A 66 -4.98 -3.53 -17.69
CA GLU A 66 -3.75 -2.86 -18.08
C GLU A 66 -2.65 -3.07 -17.03
N ILE A 67 -3.01 -3.32 -15.77
CA ILE A 67 -2.14 -3.66 -14.64
C ILE A 67 -2.60 -4.98 -14.05
N ASP A 68 -1.66 -5.87 -13.72
CA ASP A 68 -1.92 -7.21 -13.20
C ASP A 68 -1.84 -7.27 -11.67
N ILE A 69 -0.82 -6.63 -11.10
CA ILE A 69 -0.56 -6.54 -9.66
C ILE A 69 -0.58 -5.08 -9.22
N GLY A 70 -1.15 -4.79 -8.05
CA GLY A 70 -1.16 -3.45 -7.49
C GLY A 70 -1.02 -3.45 -5.97
N PHE A 71 -0.70 -2.29 -5.43
CA PHE A 71 -0.61 -2.07 -3.99
C PHE A 71 -1.68 -1.07 -3.55
N MET A 72 -2.30 -1.33 -2.41
CA MET A 72 -3.34 -0.44 -1.88
C MET A 72 -3.57 -0.65 -0.38
N PRO A 73 -4.27 0.29 0.30
CA PRO A 73 -4.71 0.08 1.67
C PRO A 73 -5.59 -1.17 1.79
N VAL A 74 -5.49 -1.88 2.90
CA VAL A 74 -6.16 -3.17 3.11
C VAL A 74 -7.68 -3.08 3.02
N ASN A 75 -8.27 -1.99 3.53
CA ASN A 75 -9.71 -1.76 3.46
C ASN A 75 -10.19 -1.46 2.04
N VAL A 76 -9.39 -0.73 1.25
CA VAL A 76 -9.69 -0.47 -0.17
C VAL A 76 -9.71 -1.79 -0.95
N ALA A 77 -8.73 -2.67 -0.71
CA ALA A 77 -8.71 -4.00 -1.32
C ALA A 77 -9.96 -4.83 -0.98
N ALA A 78 -10.34 -4.85 0.31
CA ALA A 78 -11.54 -5.53 0.79
C ALA A 78 -12.82 -4.95 0.17
N LYS A 79 -12.94 -3.60 0.11
CA LYS A 79 -14.08 -2.91 -0.50
C LYS A 79 -14.21 -3.26 -1.99
N VAL A 80 -13.12 -3.18 -2.74
CA VAL A 80 -13.12 -3.52 -4.18
C VAL A 80 -13.49 -4.98 -4.40
N TYR A 81 -12.97 -5.90 -3.59
CA TYR A 81 -13.36 -7.31 -3.65
C TYR A 81 -14.84 -7.51 -3.41
N ASN A 82 -15.40 -6.88 -2.37
CA ASN A 82 -16.81 -7.05 -1.98
C ASN A 82 -17.80 -6.40 -2.98
N THR A 83 -17.43 -5.28 -3.60
CA THR A 83 -18.30 -4.50 -4.50
C THR A 83 -18.00 -4.71 -5.98
N GLY A 84 -16.80 -5.19 -6.33
CA GLY A 84 -16.29 -5.32 -7.70
C GLY A 84 -16.28 -6.76 -8.25
N ASN A 85 -17.30 -7.57 -7.95
CA ASN A 85 -17.42 -8.96 -8.44
C ASN A 85 -16.20 -9.86 -8.12
N LYS A 86 -15.52 -9.58 -7.01
CA LYS A 86 -14.35 -10.37 -6.55
C LYS A 86 -13.21 -10.44 -7.59
N THR A 87 -13.01 -9.37 -8.34
CA THR A 87 -12.03 -9.32 -9.43
C THR A 87 -10.59 -9.22 -8.95
N LEU A 88 -10.37 -8.62 -7.77
CA LEU A 88 -9.06 -8.50 -7.13
C LEU A 88 -9.01 -9.36 -5.87
N ILE A 89 -7.86 -10.02 -5.67
CA ILE A 89 -7.59 -10.84 -4.48
C ILE A 89 -6.27 -10.41 -3.83
N CYS A 90 -6.15 -10.58 -2.53
CA CYS A 90 -4.99 -10.20 -1.73
C CYS A 90 -3.92 -11.30 -1.79
N CYS A 91 -2.68 -10.94 -2.15
CA CYS A 91 -1.54 -11.85 -2.20
C CYS A 91 -0.70 -11.82 -0.93
N ALA A 92 -0.45 -10.62 -0.40
CA ALA A 92 0.39 -10.41 0.76
C ALA A 92 0.09 -9.08 1.45
N VAL A 93 0.38 -9.01 2.75
CA VAL A 93 0.60 -7.75 3.47
C VAL A 93 2.02 -7.28 3.15
N THR A 94 2.16 -6.02 2.74
CA THR A 94 3.43 -5.43 2.29
C THR A 94 3.93 -4.30 3.17
N GLY A 95 3.10 -3.82 4.07
CA GLY A 95 3.44 -2.82 5.09
C GLY A 95 2.51 -2.93 6.27
N LEU A 96 3.08 -2.75 7.44
CA LEU A 96 2.36 -2.69 8.71
C LEU A 96 2.18 -1.23 9.14
N GLY A 97 1.42 -0.99 10.22
CA GLY A 97 1.09 0.33 10.71
C GLY A 97 2.32 1.21 10.94
N ASN A 98 2.29 2.39 10.34
CA ASN A 98 3.35 3.41 10.43
C ASN A 98 2.76 4.83 10.44
N ILE A 99 1.48 4.94 10.86
CA ILE A 99 0.77 6.21 10.89
C ILE A 99 1.16 6.97 12.16
N LYS A 100 1.39 8.27 12.01
CA LYS A 100 1.74 9.19 13.11
C LYS A 100 0.82 10.41 13.10
N LEU A 101 0.52 10.93 14.27
CA LEU A 101 0.11 12.33 14.37
C LEU A 101 1.38 13.17 14.53
N ILE A 102 1.61 14.05 13.58
CA ILE A 102 2.71 15.03 13.63
C ILE A 102 2.16 16.40 13.97
N THR A 103 2.91 17.16 14.79
CA THR A 103 2.50 18.47 15.26
C THR A 103 3.69 19.34 15.67
N THR A 104 3.47 20.65 15.71
CA THR A 104 4.37 21.63 16.33
C THR A 104 3.96 21.99 17.77
N ASP A 105 2.85 21.41 18.25
CA ASP A 105 2.32 21.63 19.60
C ASP A 105 2.96 20.63 20.56
N SER A 106 3.77 21.16 21.51
CA SER A 106 4.45 20.33 22.50
C SER A 106 3.54 19.76 23.59
N ASP A 107 2.30 20.23 23.67
CA ASP A 107 1.35 19.83 24.71
C ASP A 107 0.59 18.56 24.33
N ILE A 108 0.62 18.18 23.07
CA ILE A 108 0.03 16.91 22.60
C ILE A 108 0.88 15.73 23.05
N LYS A 109 0.35 14.91 23.98
CA LYS A 109 0.98 13.70 24.53
C LYS A 109 0.12 12.46 24.40
N ARG A 110 -1.19 12.62 24.26
CA ARG A 110 -2.21 11.55 24.17
C ARG A 110 -3.36 11.99 23.27
N PHE A 111 -4.18 11.08 22.82
CA PHE A 111 -5.29 11.37 21.92
C PHE A 111 -6.30 12.36 22.52
N THR A 112 -6.54 12.31 23.83
CA THR A 112 -7.45 13.23 24.52
C THR A 112 -7.00 14.72 24.47
N ASP A 113 -5.73 15.00 24.21
CA ASP A 113 -5.23 16.36 24.06
C ASP A 113 -5.61 16.99 22.72
N LEU A 114 -6.22 16.19 21.81
CA LEU A 114 -6.74 16.66 20.52
C LEU A 114 -8.11 17.32 20.61
N LYS A 115 -8.71 17.39 21.80
CA LYS A 115 -9.99 18.06 21.99
C LYS A 115 -9.94 19.51 21.49
N ASP A 116 -11.00 19.92 20.77
CA ASP A 116 -11.15 21.23 20.14
C ASP A 116 -10.10 21.55 19.05
N LYS A 117 -9.46 20.52 18.48
CA LYS A 117 -8.48 20.69 17.40
C LYS A 117 -9.04 20.26 16.04
N THR A 118 -8.59 20.97 15.01
CA THR A 118 -8.75 20.52 13.62
C THR A 118 -7.51 19.74 13.21
N VAL A 119 -7.68 18.48 12.85
CA VAL A 119 -6.60 17.56 12.44
C VAL A 119 -6.75 17.22 10.96
N TYR A 120 -5.73 17.53 10.18
CA TYR A 120 -5.68 17.20 8.76
C TYR A 120 -5.25 15.74 8.57
N VAL A 121 -6.06 14.95 7.87
CA VAL A 121 -5.89 13.50 7.84
C VAL A 121 -5.58 13.01 6.42
N ALA A 122 -4.51 12.23 6.28
CA ALA A 122 -4.17 11.56 5.04
C ALA A 122 -5.21 10.49 4.67
N GLY A 123 -5.54 10.38 3.37
CA GLY A 123 -6.23 9.22 2.82
C GLY A 123 -7.68 9.05 3.27
N GLN A 124 -8.55 9.99 2.90
CA GLN A 124 -9.99 9.86 3.09
C GLN A 124 -10.51 8.51 2.53
N GLY A 125 -11.29 7.78 3.32
CA GLY A 125 -11.81 6.45 2.95
C GLY A 125 -10.77 5.33 3.02
N ALA A 126 -9.58 5.59 3.54
CA ALA A 126 -8.49 4.61 3.66
C ALA A 126 -8.10 4.35 5.13
N THR A 127 -7.12 3.46 5.34
CA THR A 127 -6.68 3.05 6.68
C THR A 127 -6.36 4.19 7.62
N PRO A 128 -5.67 5.30 7.23
CA PRO A 128 -5.37 6.38 8.16
C PRO A 128 -6.61 7.00 8.79
N GLU A 129 -7.67 7.27 8.01
CA GLU A 129 -8.91 7.81 8.54
C GLU A 129 -9.58 6.86 9.53
N TYR A 130 -9.84 5.61 9.11
CA TYR A 130 -10.59 4.68 9.96
C TYR A 130 -9.81 4.29 11.22
N MET A 131 -8.49 4.18 11.14
CA MET A 131 -7.67 3.96 12.31
C MET A 131 -7.73 5.16 13.26
N PHE A 132 -7.67 6.39 12.74
CA PHE A 132 -7.77 7.58 13.58
C PHE A 132 -9.13 7.69 14.25
N ARG A 133 -10.23 7.45 13.53
CA ARG A 133 -11.59 7.41 14.10
C ARG A 133 -11.71 6.37 15.21
N PHE A 134 -11.19 5.17 14.99
CA PHE A 134 -11.17 4.11 16.00
C PHE A 134 -10.42 4.55 17.26
N LEU A 135 -9.21 5.10 17.12
CA LEU A 135 -8.40 5.53 18.26
C LEU A 135 -9.03 6.72 19.02
N LEU A 136 -9.69 7.64 18.32
CA LEU A 136 -10.42 8.74 18.96
C LEU A 136 -11.64 8.22 19.74
N ASP A 137 -12.43 7.30 19.16
CA ASP A 137 -13.60 6.69 19.80
C ASP A 137 -13.19 5.90 21.07
N GLU A 138 -12.14 5.09 20.98
CA GLU A 138 -11.62 4.37 22.15
C GLU A 138 -11.12 5.30 23.27
N ASN A 139 -10.59 6.47 22.89
CA ASN A 139 -10.22 7.55 23.82
C ASN A 139 -11.42 8.42 24.25
N LYS A 140 -12.67 8.04 23.89
CA LYS A 140 -13.92 8.70 24.29
C LYS A 140 -14.04 10.16 23.80
N LEU A 141 -13.50 10.43 22.61
CA LEU A 141 -13.65 11.71 21.93
C LEU A 141 -14.83 11.64 20.95
N ASP A 142 -15.69 12.64 21.00
CA ASP A 142 -16.84 12.76 20.11
C ASP A 142 -16.41 13.16 18.70
N LEU A 143 -16.86 12.41 17.69
CA LEU A 143 -16.56 12.61 16.27
C LEU A 143 -17.77 13.10 15.46
N SER A 144 -18.82 13.57 16.14
CA SER A 144 -19.96 14.22 15.50
C SER A 144 -19.54 15.56 14.84
N GLU A 145 -20.42 16.16 14.06
CA GLU A 145 -20.14 17.40 13.31
C GLU A 145 -19.66 18.55 14.23
N ASP A 146 -20.26 18.64 15.44
CA ASP A 146 -19.86 19.60 16.49
C ASP A 146 -19.06 18.93 17.63
N GLY A 147 -18.38 17.85 17.32
CA GLY A 147 -17.69 17.01 18.30
C GLY A 147 -16.33 17.53 18.74
N ASP A 148 -15.65 16.73 19.56
CA ASP A 148 -14.38 17.08 20.20
C ASP A 148 -13.23 17.30 19.22
N VAL A 149 -13.22 16.62 18.05
CA VAL A 149 -12.11 16.71 17.08
C VAL A 149 -12.67 16.85 15.66
N VAL A 150 -12.22 17.89 14.96
CA VAL A 150 -12.58 18.08 13.55
C VAL A 150 -11.56 17.39 12.65
N LEU A 151 -12.01 16.45 11.81
CA LEU A 151 -11.18 15.77 10.82
C LEU A 151 -11.30 16.48 9.48
N ASP A 152 -10.18 17.00 8.96
CA ASP A 152 -10.11 17.72 7.69
C ASP A 152 -9.36 16.88 6.62
N PHE A 153 -9.99 16.67 5.47
CA PHE A 153 -9.46 15.90 4.33
C PHE A 153 -9.21 16.78 3.11
N SER A 154 -9.29 18.09 3.23
CA SER A 154 -9.16 19.03 2.11
C SER A 154 -7.78 19.09 1.48
N ILE A 155 -6.73 18.64 2.21
CA ILE A 155 -5.35 18.64 1.74
C ILE A 155 -4.94 17.24 1.29
N PRO A 156 -4.48 17.08 0.02
CA PRO A 156 -3.94 15.80 -0.46
C PRO A 156 -2.77 15.31 0.38
N THR A 157 -2.70 13.99 0.65
CA THR A 157 -1.67 13.35 1.50
C THR A 157 -0.25 13.84 1.21
N ALA A 158 0.14 13.91 -0.07
CA ALA A 158 1.48 14.32 -0.48
C ALA A 158 1.82 15.80 -0.12
N GLN A 159 0.82 16.62 0.17
CA GLN A 159 0.99 18.04 0.50
C GLN A 159 0.98 18.31 2.01
N LEU A 160 0.48 17.40 2.85
CA LEU A 160 0.33 17.61 4.30
C LEU A 160 1.65 18.00 4.96
N ALA A 161 2.74 17.28 4.67
CA ALA A 161 4.06 17.61 5.21
C ALA A 161 4.50 19.04 4.83
N ALA A 162 4.31 19.45 3.59
CA ALA A 162 4.67 20.80 3.12
C ALA A 162 3.82 21.89 3.76
N GLN A 163 2.53 21.67 3.95
CA GLN A 163 1.64 22.60 4.64
C GLN A 163 2.01 22.79 6.11
N MET A 164 2.41 21.71 6.78
CA MET A 164 2.89 21.76 8.15
C MET A 164 4.24 22.49 8.26
N ILE A 165 5.20 22.18 7.37
CA ILE A 165 6.51 22.87 7.32
C ILE A 165 6.34 24.37 7.11
N SER A 166 5.37 24.78 6.29
CA SER A 166 5.05 26.20 6.05
C SER A 166 4.26 26.88 7.18
N GLY A 167 3.86 26.13 8.20
CA GLY A 167 3.09 26.63 9.35
C GLY A 167 1.61 26.92 9.06
N LYS A 168 1.07 26.43 7.94
CA LYS A 168 -0.35 26.61 7.58
C LYS A 168 -1.28 25.66 8.32
N ILE A 169 -0.78 24.52 8.75
CA ILE A 169 -1.49 23.55 9.57
C ILE A 169 -0.63 23.15 10.76
N GLN A 170 -1.26 22.80 11.87
CA GLN A 170 -0.56 22.48 13.12
C GLN A 170 -0.66 21.00 13.50
N TYR A 171 -1.70 20.30 13.08
CA TYR A 171 -1.93 18.90 13.42
C TYR A 171 -2.19 18.10 12.13
N ALA A 172 -1.43 17.05 11.89
CA ALA A 172 -1.66 16.19 10.74
C ALA A 172 -1.44 14.72 11.07
N VAL A 173 -2.33 13.87 10.57
CA VAL A 173 -2.20 12.41 10.59
C VAL A 173 -1.65 11.97 9.24
N VAL A 174 -0.45 11.41 9.25
CA VAL A 174 0.28 11.00 8.05
C VAL A 174 0.98 9.66 8.23
N PRO A 175 1.09 8.84 7.18
CA PRO A 175 1.97 7.67 7.19
C PRO A 175 3.43 8.07 6.93
N GLU A 176 4.36 7.15 7.17
CA GLU A 176 5.71 7.26 6.63
C GLU A 176 5.68 7.15 5.08
N PRO A 177 6.57 7.83 4.33
CA PRO A 177 7.68 8.67 4.79
C PRO A 177 7.31 10.14 5.07
N PHE A 178 6.04 10.52 5.02
CA PHE A 178 5.62 11.93 5.15
C PHE A 178 5.91 12.50 6.54
N ALA A 179 5.81 11.67 7.60
CA ALA A 179 6.22 12.09 8.94
C ALA A 179 7.74 12.39 8.99
N THR A 180 8.55 11.48 8.43
CA THR A 180 10.01 11.68 8.31
C THR A 180 10.36 12.93 7.51
N ILE A 181 9.68 13.19 6.37
CA ILE A 181 9.88 14.41 5.56
C ILE A 181 9.66 15.65 6.41
N ALA A 182 8.54 15.72 7.14
CA ALA A 182 8.20 16.88 7.94
C ALA A 182 9.23 17.14 9.05
N GLN A 183 9.61 16.09 9.79
CA GLN A 183 10.59 16.16 10.87
C GLN A 183 12.01 16.53 10.38
N MET A 184 12.43 16.01 9.22
CA MET A 184 13.74 16.37 8.64
C MET A 184 13.85 17.83 8.20
N LYS A 185 12.72 18.45 7.84
CA LYS A 185 12.67 19.82 7.35
C LYS A 185 12.43 20.86 8.45
N SER A 186 11.90 20.45 9.61
CA SER A 186 11.63 21.35 10.73
C SER A 186 11.78 20.61 12.06
N GLU A 187 12.75 21.03 12.88
CA GLU A 187 12.95 20.49 14.23
C GLU A 187 11.77 20.79 15.17
N LYS A 188 10.90 21.72 14.82
CA LYS A 188 9.68 22.03 15.59
C LYS A 188 8.60 20.99 15.40
N ILE A 189 8.66 20.18 14.34
CA ILE A 189 7.66 19.16 14.04
C ILE A 189 8.05 17.85 14.70
N THR A 190 7.18 17.34 15.56
CA THR A 190 7.37 16.05 16.25
C THR A 190 6.28 15.06 15.86
N ALA A 191 6.61 13.78 15.89
CA ALA A 191 5.62 12.69 15.84
C ALA A 191 5.12 12.49 17.29
N ALA A 192 4.07 13.23 17.66
CA ALA A 192 3.58 13.25 19.04
C ALA A 192 2.84 11.97 19.41
N LEU A 193 2.04 11.40 18.48
CA LEU A 193 1.28 10.18 18.73
C LEU A 193 1.63 9.11 17.69
N ASP A 194 1.85 7.89 18.18
CA ASP A 194 2.12 6.70 17.37
C ASP A 194 0.88 5.80 17.38
N PHE A 195 0.18 5.74 16.27
CA PHE A 195 -1.06 4.97 16.13
C PHE A 195 -0.85 3.47 16.38
N GLN A 196 0.35 2.98 16.07
CA GLN A 196 0.69 1.59 16.26
C GLN A 196 0.80 1.23 17.75
N LYS A 197 1.43 2.10 18.53
CA LYS A 197 1.55 1.89 19.99
C LYS A 197 0.18 1.93 20.64
N GLU A 198 -0.63 2.92 20.31
CA GLU A 198 -1.99 3.07 20.85
C GLU A 198 -2.89 1.88 20.48
N TYR A 199 -2.82 1.43 19.21
CA TYR A 199 -3.57 0.25 18.77
C TYR A 199 -3.23 -1.00 19.59
N ILE A 200 -1.94 -1.27 19.83
CA ILE A 200 -1.49 -2.41 20.64
C ILE A 200 -1.98 -2.26 22.08
N GLU A 201 -1.90 -1.07 22.65
CA GLU A 201 -2.30 -0.79 24.03
C GLU A 201 -3.80 -0.99 24.23
N ILE A 202 -4.62 -0.50 23.31
CA ILE A 202 -6.08 -0.60 23.38
C ILE A 202 -6.56 -2.02 23.11
N THR A 203 -6.05 -2.66 22.06
CA THR A 203 -6.59 -3.96 21.60
C THR A 203 -5.95 -5.14 22.30
N GLY A 204 -4.78 -4.98 22.92
CA GLY A 204 -3.97 -6.08 23.46
C GLY A 204 -3.38 -6.98 22.36
N GLU A 205 -3.48 -6.59 21.10
CA GLU A 205 -2.90 -7.34 19.99
C GLU A 205 -1.37 -7.37 20.08
N LYS A 206 -0.79 -8.54 19.75
CA LYS A 206 0.68 -8.69 19.76
C LYS A 206 1.34 -8.20 18.48
N ASN A 207 0.55 -8.09 17.43
CA ASN A 207 1.04 -7.78 16.08
C ASN A 207 0.59 -6.40 15.64
N ILE A 208 1.44 -5.76 14.87
CA ILE A 208 1.16 -4.51 14.19
C ILE A 208 0.02 -4.73 13.17
N TYR A 209 -0.93 -3.79 13.09
CA TYR A 209 -2.02 -3.89 12.12
C TYR A 209 -1.51 -3.80 10.67
N PRO A 210 -2.12 -4.52 9.72
CA PRO A 210 -1.81 -4.39 8.31
C PRO A 210 -2.19 -2.99 7.79
N LEU A 211 -1.28 -2.32 7.08
CA LEU A 211 -1.55 -1.02 6.47
C LEU A 211 -1.78 -1.15 4.97
N SER A 212 -0.88 -1.82 4.30
CA SER A 212 -0.92 -2.00 2.85
C SER A 212 -0.82 -3.47 2.45
N VAL A 213 -1.49 -3.78 1.36
CA VAL A 213 -1.51 -5.12 0.76
C VAL A 213 -1.16 -5.07 -0.72
N MET A 214 -0.59 -6.16 -1.20
CA MET A 214 -0.46 -6.47 -2.61
C MET A 214 -1.69 -7.22 -3.07
N VAL A 215 -2.32 -6.75 -4.14
CA VAL A 215 -3.46 -7.41 -4.78
C VAL A 215 -3.12 -7.80 -6.20
N VAL A 216 -3.79 -8.83 -6.69
CA VAL A 216 -3.67 -9.31 -8.07
C VAL A 216 -5.06 -9.47 -8.69
N ARG A 217 -5.17 -9.30 -9.99
CA ARG A 217 -6.38 -9.70 -10.71
C ARG A 217 -6.58 -11.22 -10.58
N LYS A 218 -7.76 -11.64 -10.12
CA LYS A 218 -8.08 -13.06 -9.85
C LYS A 218 -7.91 -13.94 -11.10
N GLU A 219 -8.31 -13.44 -12.26
CA GLU A 219 -8.14 -14.11 -13.54
C GLU A 219 -6.64 -14.33 -13.85
N PHE A 220 -5.84 -13.26 -13.72
CA PHE A 220 -4.39 -13.34 -13.94
C PHE A 220 -3.71 -14.36 -13.01
N ALA A 221 -4.07 -14.33 -11.70
CA ALA A 221 -3.53 -15.28 -10.73
C ALA A 221 -3.81 -16.74 -11.08
N LYS A 222 -4.97 -17.02 -11.71
CA LYS A 222 -5.36 -18.35 -12.16
C LYS A 222 -4.58 -18.79 -13.41
N GLU A 223 -4.41 -17.87 -14.36
CA GLU A 223 -3.81 -18.14 -15.67
C GLU A 223 -2.28 -18.15 -15.64
N ASN A 224 -1.67 -17.35 -14.73
CA ASN A 224 -0.22 -17.09 -14.66
C ASN A 224 0.34 -17.41 -13.26
N LYS A 225 -0.07 -18.55 -12.68
CA LYS A 225 0.27 -18.93 -11.30
C LYS A 225 1.78 -18.96 -11.03
N GLU A 226 2.56 -19.52 -11.94
CA GLU A 226 4.02 -19.63 -11.81
C GLU A 226 4.67 -18.23 -11.83
N LEU A 227 4.31 -17.38 -12.80
CA LEU A 227 4.83 -16.02 -12.90
C LEU A 227 4.48 -15.19 -11.66
N LEU A 228 3.24 -15.30 -11.17
CA LEU A 228 2.83 -14.65 -9.93
C LEU A 228 3.65 -15.14 -8.72
N ASN A 229 3.82 -16.45 -8.57
CA ASN A 229 4.57 -17.00 -7.44
C ASN A 229 6.05 -16.61 -7.49
N ASN A 230 6.66 -16.53 -8.66
CA ASN A 230 8.03 -16.04 -8.84
C ASN A 230 8.12 -14.57 -8.42
N PHE A 231 7.19 -13.72 -8.88
CA PHE A 231 7.15 -12.32 -8.47
C PHE A 231 7.00 -12.17 -6.95
N LEU A 232 6.11 -12.93 -6.32
CA LEU A 232 5.91 -12.89 -4.87
C LEU A 232 7.18 -13.27 -4.10
N ASN A 233 7.94 -14.27 -4.57
CA ASN A 233 9.21 -14.66 -3.96
C ASN A 233 10.30 -13.58 -4.13
N GLU A 234 10.35 -12.95 -5.29
CA GLU A 234 11.32 -11.88 -5.56
C GLU A 234 10.97 -10.60 -4.80
N TYR A 235 9.68 -10.27 -4.67
CA TYR A 235 9.25 -9.14 -3.88
C TYR A 235 9.54 -9.34 -2.37
N GLU A 236 9.36 -10.55 -1.84
CA GLU A 236 9.77 -10.90 -0.47
C GLU A 236 11.26 -10.59 -0.24
N LYS A 237 12.14 -11.04 -1.16
CA LYS A 237 13.57 -10.74 -1.11
C LYS A 237 13.87 -9.24 -1.26
N ALA A 238 13.11 -8.54 -2.09
CA ALA A 238 13.25 -7.11 -2.26
C ALA A 238 12.91 -6.34 -0.97
N VAL A 239 11.89 -6.78 -0.23
CA VAL A 239 11.55 -6.22 1.09
C VAL A 239 12.67 -6.49 2.09
N GLU A 240 13.18 -7.73 2.18
CA GLU A 240 14.28 -8.10 3.07
C GLU A 240 15.54 -7.27 2.77
N TRP A 241 15.89 -7.15 1.48
CA TRP A 241 17.04 -6.35 1.05
C TRP A 241 16.85 -4.87 1.41
N THR A 242 15.67 -4.31 1.16
CA THR A 242 15.34 -2.90 1.46
C THR A 242 15.52 -2.59 2.94
N VAL A 243 15.01 -3.45 3.81
CA VAL A 243 15.11 -3.27 5.28
C VAL A 243 16.56 -3.42 5.76
N ALA A 244 17.32 -4.33 5.16
CA ALA A 244 18.72 -4.56 5.52
C ALA A 244 19.68 -3.49 4.98
N ASN A 245 19.32 -2.78 3.90
CA ASN A 245 20.18 -1.83 3.19
C ASN A 245 19.50 -0.46 2.99
N PRO A 246 19.12 0.27 4.07
CA PRO A 246 18.29 1.47 3.95
C PRO A 246 18.94 2.62 3.16
N VAL A 247 20.27 2.74 3.19
CA VAL A 247 21.00 3.79 2.45
C VAL A 247 20.99 3.47 0.96
N GLU A 248 21.32 2.26 0.59
CA GLU A 248 21.34 1.78 -0.80
C GLU A 248 19.94 1.79 -1.40
N ALA A 249 18.93 1.37 -0.63
CA ALA A 249 17.52 1.43 -1.04
C ALA A 249 17.05 2.88 -1.27
N GLY A 250 17.53 3.81 -0.44
CA GLY A 250 17.27 5.24 -0.63
C GLY A 250 17.87 5.75 -1.95
N ASN A 251 19.16 5.48 -2.18
CA ASN A 251 19.86 5.87 -3.41
C ASN A 251 19.21 5.27 -4.65
N LEU A 252 18.82 4.00 -4.58
CA LEU A 252 18.15 3.32 -5.68
C LEU A 252 16.77 3.90 -5.97
N SER A 253 15.98 4.19 -4.95
CA SER A 253 14.66 4.83 -5.10
C SER A 253 14.74 6.18 -5.79
N GLU A 254 15.72 7.01 -5.44
CA GLU A 254 15.95 8.31 -6.08
C GLU A 254 16.42 8.14 -7.52
N THR A 255 17.38 7.25 -7.78
CA THR A 255 17.91 6.96 -9.12
C THR A 255 16.83 6.42 -10.07
N LYS A 256 15.91 5.60 -9.56
CA LYS A 256 14.76 5.08 -10.34
C LYS A 256 13.62 6.08 -10.49
N GLY A 257 13.76 7.29 -9.95
CA GLY A 257 12.76 8.35 -10.10
C GLY A 257 11.46 8.09 -9.35
N LEU A 258 11.50 7.41 -8.19
CA LEU A 258 10.31 7.07 -7.42
C LEU A 258 9.73 8.25 -6.60
N GLY A 259 10.18 9.47 -6.88
CA GLY A 259 9.62 10.70 -6.31
C GLY A 259 10.02 10.99 -4.86
N LEU A 260 10.99 10.24 -4.30
CA LEU A 260 11.47 10.40 -2.93
C LEU A 260 12.99 10.61 -2.92
N ALA A 261 13.46 11.58 -2.14
CA ALA A 261 14.89 11.81 -1.97
C ALA A 261 15.55 10.67 -1.18
N ALA A 262 16.77 10.27 -1.58
CA ALA A 262 17.52 9.15 -0.96
C ALA A 262 17.65 9.30 0.56
N SER A 263 17.95 10.50 1.04
CA SER A 263 18.10 10.78 2.48
C SER A 263 16.81 10.62 3.28
N VAL A 264 15.65 10.90 2.66
CA VAL A 264 14.33 10.69 3.25
C VAL A 264 14.04 9.21 3.37
N VAL A 265 14.19 8.47 2.25
CA VAL A 265 13.93 7.03 2.19
C VAL A 265 14.80 6.28 3.20
N SER A 266 16.11 6.58 3.22
CA SER A 266 17.07 5.95 4.14
C SER A 266 16.67 6.12 5.61
N LYS A 267 16.14 7.30 5.99
CA LYS A 267 15.68 7.57 7.36
C LYS A 267 14.30 6.98 7.65
N ALA A 268 13.42 6.89 6.64
CA ALA A 268 12.06 6.39 6.82
C ALA A 268 11.99 4.85 6.87
N ILE A 269 12.88 4.12 6.18
CA ILE A 269 12.86 2.66 6.14
C ILE A 269 12.77 2.01 7.53
N PRO A 270 13.60 2.38 8.54
CA PRO A 270 13.56 1.75 9.87
C PRO A 270 12.24 1.93 10.62
N VAL A 271 11.43 2.92 10.24
CA VAL A 271 10.16 3.25 10.90
C VAL A 271 8.92 3.02 10.02
N SER A 272 9.13 2.53 8.79
CA SER A 272 8.05 2.28 7.81
C SER A 272 7.40 0.92 7.94
N ASN A 273 7.96 0.02 8.74
CA ASN A 273 7.43 -1.33 8.98
C ASN A 273 7.15 -2.12 7.69
N TYR A 274 8.09 -2.06 6.72
CA TYR A 274 8.03 -2.90 5.52
C TYR A 274 8.04 -4.38 5.89
N THR A 275 7.19 -5.15 5.23
CA THR A 275 7.06 -6.59 5.48
C THR A 275 6.59 -7.32 4.25
N PHE A 276 6.73 -8.64 4.27
CA PHE A 276 6.05 -9.53 3.34
C PHE A 276 5.42 -10.68 4.12
N ILE A 277 4.11 -10.64 4.29
CA ILE A 277 3.36 -11.71 4.94
C ILE A 277 2.32 -12.24 3.94
N GLN A 278 2.44 -13.49 3.52
CA GLN A 278 1.48 -14.11 2.61
C GLN A 278 0.05 -13.96 3.15
N ALA A 279 -0.90 -13.61 2.28
CA ALA A 279 -2.27 -13.29 2.68
C ALA A 279 -2.92 -14.39 3.54
N LYS A 280 -2.72 -15.66 3.21
CA LYS A 280 -3.23 -16.80 4.01
C LYS A 280 -2.67 -16.85 5.44
N LYS A 281 -1.46 -16.35 5.67
CA LYS A 281 -0.86 -16.28 7.00
C LYS A 281 -1.31 -15.06 7.79
N ALA A 282 -1.82 -14.03 7.10
CA ALA A 282 -2.24 -12.75 7.68
C ALA A 282 -3.77 -12.65 7.88
N VAL A 283 -4.55 -13.70 7.62
CA VAL A 283 -6.03 -13.65 7.63
C VAL A 283 -6.54 -13.06 8.95
N SER A 284 -6.12 -13.58 10.09
CA SER A 284 -6.60 -13.11 11.40
C SER A 284 -6.28 -11.64 11.66
N GLN A 285 -5.08 -11.17 11.28
CA GLN A 285 -4.67 -9.77 11.43
C GLN A 285 -5.46 -8.84 10.51
N ILE A 286 -5.68 -9.26 9.25
CA ILE A 286 -6.48 -8.51 8.27
C ILE A 286 -7.93 -8.43 8.75
N GLU A 287 -8.53 -9.55 9.17
CA GLU A 287 -9.93 -9.58 9.61
C GLU A 287 -10.14 -8.81 10.92
N ALA A 288 -9.19 -8.83 11.86
CA ALA A 288 -9.25 -8.03 13.08
C ALA A 288 -9.33 -6.53 12.74
N LEU A 289 -8.45 -6.04 11.87
CA LEU A 289 -8.47 -4.64 11.44
C LEU A 289 -9.74 -4.29 10.65
N LEU A 290 -10.15 -5.16 9.72
CA LEU A 290 -11.35 -4.91 8.91
C LEU A 290 -12.64 -4.92 9.74
N ASN A 291 -12.70 -5.67 10.85
CA ASN A 291 -13.81 -5.61 11.80
C ASN A 291 -13.88 -4.25 12.50
N ILE A 292 -12.74 -3.69 12.90
CA ILE A 292 -12.69 -2.33 13.46
C ILE A 292 -13.29 -1.34 12.46
N PHE A 293 -12.86 -1.39 11.20
CA PHE A 293 -13.34 -0.47 10.17
C PHE A 293 -14.82 -0.68 9.84
N LEU A 294 -15.28 -1.93 9.81
CA LEU A 294 -16.69 -2.28 9.60
C LEU A 294 -17.61 -1.71 10.70
N ASN A 295 -17.11 -1.69 11.94
CA ASN A 295 -17.83 -1.12 13.09
C ASN A 295 -17.86 0.41 13.02
N CYS A 296 -16.79 1.06 12.54
CA CYS A 296 -16.77 2.51 12.35
C CYS A 296 -17.68 2.95 11.19
N ASP A 297 -17.60 2.26 10.04
CA ASP A 297 -18.41 2.52 8.84
C ASP A 297 -18.55 1.24 8.02
N LYS A 298 -19.78 0.76 7.86
CA LYS A 298 -20.07 -0.43 7.04
C LYS A 298 -19.56 -0.33 5.61
N ASN A 299 -19.51 0.88 5.05
CA ASN A 299 -19.06 1.11 3.68
C ASN A 299 -17.52 1.10 3.55
N SER A 300 -16.78 1.15 4.66
CA SER A 300 -15.31 1.15 4.67
C SER A 300 -14.70 -0.02 3.91
N ILE A 301 -15.35 -1.20 4.00
CA ILE A 301 -14.91 -2.46 3.39
C ILE A 301 -15.97 -3.10 2.48
N GLY A 302 -17.03 -2.36 2.11
CA GLY A 302 -18.12 -2.87 1.27
C GLY A 302 -19.11 -3.78 1.99
N GLY A 303 -19.39 -3.48 3.27
CA GLY A 303 -20.52 -4.01 4.05
C GLY A 303 -20.28 -5.30 4.81
N LYS A 304 -19.20 -6.03 4.57
CA LYS A 304 -18.88 -7.32 5.22
C LYS A 304 -17.39 -7.68 5.10
N LEU A 305 -16.93 -8.60 5.92
CA LEU A 305 -15.60 -9.19 5.74
C LEU A 305 -15.48 -9.90 4.38
N PRO A 306 -14.30 -9.90 3.76
CA PRO A 306 -14.06 -10.67 2.54
C PRO A 306 -14.21 -12.18 2.79
N ALA A 307 -14.66 -12.91 1.77
CA ALA A 307 -14.71 -14.36 1.84
C ALA A 307 -13.31 -15.00 1.71
N LYS A 308 -13.20 -16.29 2.02
CA LYS A 308 -11.91 -17.02 2.04
C LYS A 308 -11.13 -16.96 0.73
N ASP A 309 -11.81 -16.83 -0.41
CA ASP A 309 -11.21 -16.71 -1.73
C ASP A 309 -10.64 -15.32 -2.05
N PHE A 310 -10.74 -14.37 -1.12
CA PHE A 310 -10.01 -13.11 -1.14
C PHE A 310 -8.51 -13.30 -0.89
N TYR A 311 -8.15 -14.28 -0.07
CA TYR A 311 -6.78 -14.52 0.37
C TYR A 311 -6.09 -15.53 -0.53
N TYR A 312 -5.21 -15.07 -1.41
CA TYR A 312 -4.44 -15.92 -2.31
C TYR A 312 -3.52 -16.88 -1.54
N SER A 313 -3.41 -18.11 -2.06
CA SER A 313 -2.45 -19.10 -1.58
C SER A 313 -1.62 -19.61 -2.76
N LYS A 314 -0.31 -19.75 -2.56
CA LYS A 314 0.58 -20.36 -3.57
C LYS A 314 0.21 -21.83 -3.88
N ASN A 315 -0.53 -22.47 -2.98
CA ASN A 315 -0.88 -23.88 -3.05
C ASN A 315 -2.30 -24.14 -3.61
N ASP A 316 -3.09 -23.08 -3.86
CA ASP A 316 -4.47 -23.20 -4.38
C ASP A 316 -4.55 -23.36 -5.91
#